data_067d031040fa9ae9a4e2f0082d6b9caf
#
_entry.id   067d031040fa9ae9a4e2f0082d6b9caf
#
_cell.length_a   1.000
_cell.length_b   1.000
_cell.length_c   1.000
_cell.angle_alpha   90.00
_cell.angle_beta   90.00
_cell.angle_gamma   90.00
#
_symmetry.space_group_name_H-M   'P 1'
#
loop_
_entity.id
_entity.type
_entity.pdbx_description
1 polymer ?
#
loop_
_entity_poly.entity_id
_entity_poly.type
_entity_poly.pdbx_seq_one_letter_code
_entity_poly.pdbx_strand_id
1 'polypeptide(L)'
;MKQKAQKEYLSGIKQVLETRFGRLTWDQFAVRAGIEPRTLKTYRMPESSADYRAMPQLARQAIEALMAQPMSVRTDVNTLVAALSSLVLSQAKIAVVDRQIISGLDWRPGARNGLSVEDRKIMALVSRFSLESGLKDFGGEVHELLFNCTRPLQDWLRIPALLSAGYGPTVLIDPDYGIPTPEAQELASEFSTITAHLEERLFMALKESLSKYPSTSADDYYRSIREFIVRNPVVSPDKLFQASKLIPGALWMAIQQEYYEPIPFALANAGKVSLCAYCNSLMRPTTSGGQTLRCQTRACHLTRPAKTGMELPVLDARRVKKGIHQYWVEPGLDEIRLYDAMLAAGLKAELYPFQDRVDIAIGDIGIDLKTYVSPEILGSKFKRGIGGLTHYSKKWLVVPDWLVNSSSDYMTRLQDAMGESASRVKCLSLSAALRIVKEEHHA
;
A
#
# COMPACT_ATOMS: atom_id res chain seq x y z
N MET A 1 37.88 -40.64 4.67
CA MET A 1 38.07 -39.22 5.05
C MET A 1 38.63 -39.22 6.48
N LYS A 2 39.78 -38.57 6.74
CA LYS A 2 40.39 -38.53 8.05
C LYS A 2 39.51 -37.76 9.03
N GLN A 3 39.45 -38.14 10.29
CA GLN A 3 38.58 -37.74 11.39
C GLN A 3 38.42 -36.21 11.58
N LYS A 4 39.54 -35.48 11.54
CA LYS A 4 39.56 -34.02 11.63
C LYS A 4 38.68 -33.38 10.54
N ALA A 5 38.66 -34.03 9.37
CA ALA A 5 37.85 -33.62 8.22
C ALA A 5 36.36 -33.79 8.40
N GLN A 6 35.85 -34.82 9.14
CA GLN A 6 34.38 -35.03 9.31
C GLN A 6 33.76 -33.98 10.25
N LYS A 7 34.42 -33.71 11.38
CA LYS A 7 34.00 -32.69 12.33
C LYS A 7 34.06 -31.27 11.74
N GLU A 8 35.18 -30.99 11.04
CA GLU A 8 35.36 -29.71 10.33
C GLU A 8 34.36 -29.52 9.20
N TYR A 9 34.09 -30.57 8.43
CA TYR A 9 33.03 -30.58 7.41
C TYR A 9 31.66 -30.21 7.98
N LEU A 10 31.22 -30.90 9.06
CA LEU A 10 29.95 -30.61 9.70
C LEU A 10 29.88 -29.22 10.30
N SER A 11 31.01 -28.73 10.88
CA SER A 11 31.08 -27.39 11.44
C SER A 11 31.02 -26.31 10.36
N GLY A 12 31.69 -26.52 9.24
CA GLY A 12 31.68 -25.62 8.09
C GLY A 12 30.26 -25.54 7.48
N ILE A 13 29.60 -26.69 7.30
CA ILE A 13 28.20 -26.70 6.79
C ILE A 13 27.26 -26.01 7.77
N LYS A 14 27.39 -26.30 9.07
CA LYS A 14 26.58 -25.62 10.10
C LYS A 14 26.74 -24.10 10.02
N GLN A 15 27.97 -23.63 9.88
CA GLN A 15 28.25 -22.20 9.73
C GLN A 15 27.59 -21.61 8.48
N VAL A 16 27.63 -22.31 7.33
CA VAL A 16 26.94 -21.89 6.11
C VAL A 16 25.42 -21.90 6.30
N LEU A 17 24.87 -22.89 7.00
CA LEU A 17 23.43 -22.94 7.30
C LEU A 17 23.02 -21.86 8.32
N GLU A 18 23.91 -21.48 9.25
CA GLU A 18 23.67 -20.37 10.17
C GLU A 18 23.64 -18.99 9.48
N THR A 19 24.37 -18.82 8.37
CA THR A 19 24.21 -17.62 7.54
C THR A 19 22.87 -17.58 6.81
N ARG A 20 22.28 -18.74 6.52
CA ARG A 20 20.99 -18.87 5.84
C ARG A 20 19.80 -18.81 6.77
N PHE A 21 19.86 -19.49 7.93
CA PHE A 21 18.72 -19.75 8.81
C PHE A 21 18.84 -19.07 10.18
N GLY A 22 19.88 -18.24 10.40
CA GLY A 22 20.21 -17.71 11.70
C GLY A 22 20.88 -18.75 12.61
N ARG A 23 21.09 -18.41 13.86
CA ARG A 23 21.79 -19.28 14.84
C ARG A 23 21.07 -20.64 14.98
N LEU A 24 21.75 -21.73 14.65
CA LEU A 24 21.25 -23.09 14.68
C LEU A 24 21.90 -23.88 15.83
N THR A 25 21.08 -24.57 16.62
CA THR A 25 21.60 -25.65 17.48
C THR A 25 21.94 -26.89 16.65
N TRP A 26 22.76 -27.78 17.17
CA TRP A 26 23.07 -29.03 16.48
C TRP A 26 21.84 -29.94 16.30
N ASP A 27 20.89 -29.89 17.23
CA ASP A 27 19.65 -30.66 17.14
C ASP A 27 18.76 -30.12 16.04
N GLN A 28 18.64 -28.79 15.92
CA GLN A 28 17.93 -28.14 14.82
C GLN A 28 18.57 -28.44 13.46
N PHE A 29 19.91 -28.48 13.38
CA PHE A 29 20.59 -28.89 12.18
C PHE A 29 20.29 -30.35 11.82
N ALA A 30 20.36 -31.26 12.80
CA ALA A 30 20.03 -32.68 12.58
C ALA A 30 18.62 -32.88 12.03
N VAL A 31 17.61 -32.28 12.69
CA VAL A 31 16.21 -32.34 12.28
C VAL A 31 16.02 -31.84 10.86
N ARG A 32 16.64 -30.70 10.51
CA ARG A 32 16.56 -30.14 9.13
C ARG A 32 17.21 -31.04 8.09
N ALA A 33 18.26 -31.74 8.43
CA ALA A 33 18.91 -32.72 7.55
C ALA A 33 18.19 -34.08 7.50
N GLY A 34 17.07 -34.24 8.20
CA GLY A 34 16.39 -35.53 8.31
C GLY A 34 17.19 -36.59 9.07
N ILE A 35 18.11 -36.16 9.96
CA ILE A 35 18.99 -37.03 10.75
C ILE A 35 18.56 -36.93 12.22
N GLU A 36 18.46 -38.06 12.89
CA GLU A 36 18.18 -38.03 14.32
C GLU A 36 19.28 -37.30 15.08
N PRO A 37 18.96 -36.36 16.00
CA PRO A 37 19.96 -35.55 16.74
C PRO A 37 21.05 -36.38 17.44
N ARG A 38 20.65 -37.51 18.04
CA ARG A 38 21.58 -38.44 18.69
C ARG A 38 22.57 -39.06 17.69
N THR A 39 22.10 -39.40 16.49
CA THR A 39 22.94 -39.95 15.42
C THR A 39 23.92 -38.88 14.90
N LEU A 40 23.48 -37.64 14.66
CA LEU A 40 24.37 -36.55 14.27
C LEU A 40 25.45 -36.30 15.33
N LYS A 41 25.11 -36.42 16.60
CA LYS A 41 26.07 -36.31 17.71
C LYS A 41 27.19 -37.36 17.58
N THR A 42 26.88 -38.61 17.23
CA THR A 42 27.92 -39.68 17.06
C THR A 42 28.87 -39.38 15.90
N TYR A 43 28.42 -38.73 14.83
CA TYR A 43 29.27 -38.30 13.71
C TYR A 43 30.26 -37.19 14.10
N ARG A 44 30.03 -36.49 15.19
CA ARG A 44 30.89 -35.41 15.72
C ARG A 44 31.82 -35.86 16.83
N MET A 45 31.68 -37.07 17.32
CA MET A 45 32.53 -37.61 18.36
C MET A 45 33.97 -37.86 17.83
N PRO A 46 35.00 -37.83 18.72
CA PRO A 46 36.32 -38.26 18.36
C PRO A 46 36.37 -39.76 18.03
N GLU A 47 37.26 -40.22 17.12
CA GLU A 47 37.44 -41.63 16.79
C GLU A 47 37.77 -42.50 17.99
N SER A 48 38.45 -41.90 18.98
CA SER A 48 38.74 -42.59 20.22
C SER A 48 37.51 -42.82 21.13
N SER A 49 36.37 -42.26 20.78
CA SER A 49 35.12 -42.45 21.54
C SER A 49 34.45 -43.74 21.13
N ALA A 50 33.97 -44.50 22.11
CA ALA A 50 33.13 -45.69 21.87
C ALA A 50 31.85 -45.38 21.09
N ASP A 51 31.38 -44.11 21.13
CA ASP A 51 30.18 -43.65 20.45
C ASP A 51 30.48 -43.08 19.04
N TYR A 52 31.74 -43.07 18.59
CA TYR A 52 32.07 -42.57 17.25
C TYR A 52 31.49 -43.46 16.16
N ARG A 53 30.92 -42.83 15.14
CA ARG A 53 30.51 -43.48 13.90
C ARG A 53 30.96 -42.67 12.69
N ALA A 54 31.49 -43.37 11.67
CA ALA A 54 31.72 -42.75 10.38
C ALA A 54 30.39 -42.37 9.74
N MET A 55 30.31 -41.18 9.17
CA MET A 55 29.08 -40.70 8.55
C MET A 55 28.80 -41.48 7.23
N PRO A 56 27.65 -42.15 7.12
CA PRO A 56 27.27 -42.87 5.91
C PRO A 56 27.07 -41.90 4.73
N GLN A 57 27.21 -42.43 3.52
CA GLN A 57 27.02 -41.64 2.30
C GLN A 57 25.61 -41.05 2.23
N LEU A 58 24.60 -41.80 2.63
CA LEU A 58 23.19 -41.31 2.68
C LEU A 58 23.03 -40.10 3.63
N ALA A 59 23.64 -40.12 4.80
CA ALA A 59 23.60 -38.97 5.71
C ALA A 59 24.33 -37.74 5.13
N ARG A 60 25.43 -38.00 4.40
CA ARG A 60 26.14 -36.93 3.68
C ARG A 60 25.29 -36.31 2.57
N GLN A 61 24.65 -37.18 1.76
CA GLN A 61 23.73 -36.73 0.72
C GLN A 61 22.52 -35.96 1.29
N ALA A 62 21.99 -36.38 2.42
CA ALA A 62 20.90 -35.63 3.10
C ALA A 62 21.35 -34.22 3.53
N ILE A 63 22.59 -34.09 4.06
CA ILE A 63 23.16 -32.80 4.42
C ILE A 63 23.44 -31.95 3.17
N GLU A 64 23.97 -32.55 2.11
CA GLU A 64 24.22 -31.88 0.83
C GLU A 64 22.90 -31.46 0.16
N ALA A 65 21.84 -32.29 0.25
CA ALA A 65 20.50 -31.94 -0.21
C ALA A 65 19.91 -30.76 0.58
N LEU A 66 20.14 -30.70 1.91
CA LEU A 66 19.74 -29.56 2.71
C LEU A 66 20.48 -28.28 2.27
N MET A 67 21.74 -28.39 1.89
CA MET A 67 22.53 -27.27 1.34
C MET A 67 22.02 -26.85 -0.05
N ALA A 68 21.56 -27.80 -0.83
CA ALA A 68 21.05 -27.59 -2.19
C ALA A 68 19.56 -27.20 -2.22
N GLN A 69 18.84 -27.36 -1.11
CA GLN A 69 17.45 -26.95 -1.05
C GLN A 69 17.35 -25.45 -1.35
N PRO A 70 16.63 -25.05 -2.40
CA PRO A 70 16.28 -23.66 -2.56
C PRO A 70 15.47 -23.26 -1.30
N MET A 71 15.79 -22.11 -0.71
CA MET A 71 14.95 -21.54 0.33
C MET A 71 13.50 -21.60 -0.15
N SER A 72 12.56 -21.94 0.73
CA SER A 72 11.12 -21.85 0.44
C SER A 72 10.78 -20.37 0.23
N VAL A 73 11.01 -19.91 -1.00
CA VAL A 73 10.95 -18.50 -1.41
C VAL A 73 9.56 -17.90 -1.17
N ARG A 74 8.52 -18.71 -1.05
CA ARG A 74 7.14 -18.22 -0.91
C ARG A 74 6.85 -17.55 0.43
N THR A 75 7.29 -18.15 1.53
CA THR A 75 7.11 -17.58 2.89
C THR A 75 7.99 -16.35 3.07
N ASP A 76 9.17 -16.38 2.46
CA ASP A 76 10.15 -15.31 2.59
C ASP A 76 9.76 -14.06 1.77
N VAL A 77 9.08 -14.21 0.63
CA VAL A 77 8.61 -13.06 -0.18
C VAL A 77 7.54 -12.24 0.55
N ASN A 78 6.59 -12.88 1.22
CA ASN A 78 5.59 -12.16 2.03
C ASN A 78 6.27 -11.35 3.13
N THR A 79 7.21 -11.98 3.84
CA THR A 79 8.01 -11.30 4.87
C THR A 79 8.84 -10.15 4.29
N LEU A 80 9.46 -10.34 3.14
CA LEU A 80 10.24 -9.31 2.47
C LEU A 80 9.38 -8.09 2.10
N VAL A 81 8.24 -8.32 1.45
CA VAL A 81 7.36 -7.24 0.98
C VAL A 81 6.74 -6.49 2.16
N ALA A 82 6.32 -7.20 3.22
CA ALA A 82 5.82 -6.59 4.44
C ALA A 82 6.91 -5.78 5.17
N ALA A 83 8.15 -6.30 5.23
CA ALA A 83 9.29 -5.59 5.81
C ALA A 83 9.64 -4.32 5.01
N LEU A 84 9.70 -4.40 3.67
CA LEU A 84 9.89 -3.23 2.80
C LEU A 84 8.82 -2.17 3.04
N SER A 85 7.57 -2.58 3.14
CA SER A 85 6.44 -1.70 3.42
C SER A 85 6.58 -1.02 4.79
N SER A 86 7.03 -1.76 5.80
CA SER A 86 7.30 -1.22 7.14
C SER A 86 8.44 -0.19 7.13
N LEU A 87 9.52 -0.43 6.37
CA LEU A 87 10.61 0.53 6.19
C LEU A 87 10.10 1.83 5.53
N VAL A 88 9.32 1.70 4.45
CA VAL A 88 8.70 2.84 3.75
C VAL A 88 7.85 3.68 4.72
N LEU A 89 7.02 3.04 5.55
CA LEU A 89 6.20 3.75 6.54
C LEU A 89 7.05 4.39 7.66
N SER A 90 8.08 3.71 8.13
CA SER A 90 9.01 4.24 9.15
C SER A 90 9.68 5.51 8.65
N GLN A 91 10.23 5.49 7.44
CA GLN A 91 10.89 6.62 6.83
C GLN A 91 9.91 7.78 6.51
N ALA A 92 8.69 7.49 6.09
CA ALA A 92 7.66 8.51 5.88
C ALA A 92 7.25 9.22 7.20
N LYS A 93 7.21 8.51 8.33
CA LYS A 93 6.95 9.11 9.66
C LYS A 93 8.03 10.10 10.06
N ILE A 94 9.30 9.75 9.86
CA ILE A 94 10.42 10.64 10.15
C ILE A 94 10.29 11.93 9.35
N ALA A 95 9.98 11.84 8.06
CA ALA A 95 9.75 12.99 7.19
C ALA A 95 8.57 13.89 7.65
N VAL A 96 7.56 13.34 8.32
CA VAL A 96 6.42 14.10 8.85
C VAL A 96 6.73 14.81 10.17
N VAL A 97 7.53 14.19 11.03
CA VAL A 97 7.93 14.77 12.32
C VAL A 97 8.91 15.92 12.14
N ASP A 98 9.81 15.84 11.16
CA ASP A 98 10.80 16.88 10.84
C ASP A 98 10.27 18.00 9.93
N ARG A 99 8.95 18.28 9.96
CA ARG A 99 8.31 19.34 9.14
C ARG A 99 8.95 20.72 9.20
N GLN A 100 9.82 21.01 10.16
CA GLN A 100 10.58 22.26 10.23
C GLN A 100 11.76 22.33 9.26
N ILE A 101 12.15 21.24 8.60
CA ILE A 101 13.37 21.18 7.77
C ILE A 101 13.07 20.99 6.28
N ILE A 102 11.86 20.57 5.90
CA ILE A 102 11.57 20.23 4.51
C ILE A 102 10.58 21.20 3.88
N SER A 103 11.05 22.39 3.58
CA SER A 103 10.52 23.17 2.47
C SER A 103 11.09 22.54 1.17
N GLY A 104 10.31 21.62 0.57
CA GLY A 104 10.44 21.08 -0.78
C GLY A 104 11.86 20.88 -1.29
N LEU A 105 12.32 19.69 -1.47
CA LEU A 105 13.40 19.14 -2.30
C LEU A 105 14.48 18.34 -1.57
N ASP A 106 14.78 18.58 -0.30
CA ASP A 106 15.78 17.79 0.42
C ASP A 106 15.12 16.70 1.26
N TRP A 107 14.69 15.64 0.60
CA TRP A 107 14.43 14.40 1.30
C TRP A 107 15.78 13.76 1.65
N ARG A 108 16.34 14.18 2.76
CA ARG A 108 17.55 13.54 3.35
C ARG A 108 17.12 12.74 4.55
N PRO A 109 17.02 11.40 4.45
CA PRO A 109 16.92 10.59 5.66
C PRO A 109 18.21 10.79 6.45
N GLY A 110 18.09 11.11 7.72
CA GLY A 110 19.18 10.88 8.64
C GLY A 110 20.05 12.04 9.05
N ALA A 111 19.60 13.30 8.95
CA ALA A 111 20.41 14.40 9.49
C ALA A 111 20.50 14.40 11.03
N ARG A 112 19.59 13.76 11.77
CA ARG A 112 19.64 13.66 13.23
C ARG A 112 19.15 12.34 13.85
N ASN A 113 18.24 11.60 13.22
CA ASN A 113 17.78 10.30 13.68
C ASN A 113 18.13 9.27 12.61
N GLY A 114 19.33 8.71 12.67
CA GLY A 114 19.74 7.62 11.76
C GLY A 114 18.72 6.50 11.71
N LEU A 115 18.85 5.61 10.72
CA LEU A 115 18.02 4.41 10.58
C LEU A 115 17.83 3.72 11.93
N SER A 116 16.62 3.42 12.29
CA SER A 116 16.29 2.64 13.49
C SER A 116 16.98 1.27 13.43
N VAL A 117 17.06 0.59 14.56
CA VAL A 117 17.58 -0.79 14.58
C VAL A 117 16.74 -1.68 13.68
N GLU A 118 15.42 -1.45 13.62
CA GLU A 118 14.50 -2.22 12.80
C GLU A 118 14.70 -1.92 11.32
N ASP A 119 14.84 -0.65 10.92
CA ASP A 119 15.14 -0.28 9.55
C ASP A 119 16.42 -0.95 9.04
N ARG A 120 17.47 -0.99 9.87
CA ARG A 120 18.74 -1.68 9.54
C ARG A 120 18.57 -3.18 9.38
N LYS A 121 17.72 -3.83 10.18
CA LYS A 121 17.40 -5.26 10.02
C LYS A 121 16.65 -5.51 8.71
N ILE A 122 15.72 -4.64 8.36
CA ILE A 122 14.99 -4.72 7.10
C ILE A 122 15.95 -4.55 5.92
N MET A 123 16.82 -3.57 5.95
CA MET A 123 17.85 -3.38 4.91
C MET A 123 18.75 -4.60 4.78
N ALA A 124 19.22 -5.18 5.89
CA ALA A 124 20.01 -6.41 5.87
C ALA A 124 19.22 -7.60 5.31
N LEU A 125 17.91 -7.69 5.57
CA LEU A 125 17.02 -8.69 4.96
C LEU A 125 16.94 -8.51 3.45
N VAL A 126 16.75 -7.28 2.97
CA VAL A 126 16.69 -6.95 1.54
C VAL A 126 18.01 -7.25 0.85
N SER A 127 19.16 -6.86 1.45
CA SER A 127 20.51 -7.21 0.97
C SER A 127 20.66 -8.72 0.79
N ARG A 128 20.34 -9.49 1.83
CA ARG A 128 20.44 -10.94 1.78
C ARG A 128 19.59 -11.53 0.66
N PHE A 129 18.33 -11.11 0.57
CA PHE A 129 17.41 -11.58 -0.47
C PHE A 129 17.90 -11.25 -1.89
N SER A 130 18.38 -10.04 -2.09
CA SER A 130 18.91 -9.58 -3.36
C SER A 130 20.10 -10.45 -3.79
N LEU A 131 21.06 -10.63 -2.90
CA LEU A 131 22.28 -11.40 -3.17
C LEU A 131 22.00 -12.89 -3.36
N GLU A 132 21.14 -13.51 -2.53
CA GLU A 132 20.74 -14.91 -2.67
C GLU A 132 19.96 -15.17 -3.99
N SER A 133 19.28 -14.15 -4.51
CA SER A 133 18.57 -14.20 -5.78
C SER A 133 19.45 -13.84 -6.98
N GLY A 134 20.74 -13.60 -6.78
CA GLY A 134 21.68 -13.20 -7.85
C GLY A 134 21.44 -11.78 -8.38
N LEU A 135 20.76 -10.93 -7.60
CA LEU A 135 20.49 -9.55 -7.94
C LEU A 135 21.55 -8.62 -7.36
N LYS A 136 21.55 -7.35 -7.79
CA LYS A 136 22.30 -6.28 -7.12
C LYS A 136 21.86 -6.19 -5.66
N ASP A 137 22.76 -5.81 -4.77
CA ASP A 137 22.43 -5.49 -3.38
C ASP A 137 21.57 -4.22 -3.29
N PHE A 138 20.26 -4.42 -3.18
CA PHE A 138 19.31 -3.33 -3.03
C PHE A 138 19.15 -2.85 -1.58
N GLY A 139 19.64 -3.60 -0.59
CA GLY A 139 19.59 -3.22 0.82
C GLY A 139 20.80 -2.44 1.30
N GLY A 140 21.82 -2.24 0.46
CA GLY A 140 23.07 -1.59 0.82
C GLY A 140 22.92 -0.08 1.05
N GLU A 141 21.95 0.58 0.40
CA GLU A 141 21.75 2.02 0.46
C GLU A 141 20.26 2.38 0.53
N VAL A 142 19.86 3.11 1.58
CA VAL A 142 18.44 3.39 1.88
C VAL A 142 17.77 4.30 0.85
N HIS A 143 18.47 5.29 0.33
CA HIS A 143 17.90 6.21 -0.66
C HIS A 143 17.62 5.51 -1.98
N GLU A 144 18.56 4.66 -2.43
CA GLU A 144 18.37 3.85 -3.62
C GLU A 144 17.21 2.85 -3.43
N LEU A 145 17.13 2.22 -2.26
CA LEU A 145 16.05 1.30 -1.93
C LEU A 145 14.69 1.99 -1.98
N LEU A 146 14.57 3.16 -1.35
CA LEU A 146 13.31 3.93 -1.34
C LEU A 146 12.97 4.48 -2.74
N PHE A 147 13.97 4.89 -3.52
CA PHE A 147 13.74 5.25 -4.92
C PHE A 147 13.22 4.07 -5.74
N ASN A 148 13.75 2.87 -5.54
CA ASN A 148 13.25 1.66 -6.17
C ASN A 148 11.80 1.35 -5.76
N CYS A 149 11.41 1.64 -4.51
CA CYS A 149 10.03 1.48 -4.04
C CYS A 149 9.01 2.40 -4.73
N THR A 150 9.43 3.39 -5.53
CA THR A 150 8.55 4.21 -6.37
C THR A 150 8.15 3.53 -7.69
N ARG A 151 8.68 2.35 -7.97
CA ARG A 151 8.42 1.56 -9.18
C ARG A 151 7.78 0.22 -8.79
N PRO A 152 7.07 -0.45 -9.74
CA PRO A 152 6.58 -1.81 -9.50
C PRO A 152 7.69 -2.73 -9.00
N LEU A 153 7.39 -3.55 -7.99
CA LEU A 153 8.39 -4.44 -7.38
C LEU A 153 9.05 -5.36 -8.41
N GLN A 154 8.31 -5.83 -9.41
CA GLN A 154 8.81 -6.68 -10.49
C GLN A 154 9.87 -6.03 -11.39
N ASP A 155 9.95 -4.70 -11.43
CA ASP A 155 10.88 -3.99 -12.32
C ASP A 155 12.30 -4.01 -11.77
N TRP A 156 12.46 -4.21 -10.47
CA TRP A 156 13.75 -4.21 -9.81
C TRP A 156 14.00 -5.47 -8.94
N LEU A 157 12.98 -5.99 -8.24
CA LEU A 157 13.03 -7.29 -7.56
C LEU A 157 12.53 -8.39 -8.51
N ARG A 158 13.38 -8.85 -9.41
CA ARG A 158 13.03 -9.85 -10.44
C ARG A 158 13.02 -11.26 -9.85
N ILE A 159 12.21 -11.50 -8.85
CA ILE A 159 12.10 -12.79 -8.16
C ILE A 159 10.81 -13.49 -8.63
N PRO A 160 10.87 -14.69 -9.24
CA PRO A 160 9.68 -15.40 -9.74
C PRO A 160 8.59 -15.59 -8.66
N ALA A 161 8.98 -15.84 -7.42
CA ALA A 161 8.05 -16.00 -6.31
C ALA A 161 7.26 -14.73 -5.98
N LEU A 162 7.81 -13.55 -6.26
CA LEU A 162 7.11 -12.27 -6.09
C LEU A 162 5.95 -12.13 -7.07
N LEU A 163 6.14 -12.58 -8.31
CA LEU A 163 5.06 -12.63 -9.31
C LEU A 163 4.00 -13.66 -8.93
N SER A 164 4.42 -14.85 -8.52
CA SER A 164 3.50 -15.92 -8.10
C SER A 164 2.68 -15.57 -6.86
N ALA A 165 3.19 -14.67 -6.01
CA ALA A 165 2.49 -14.16 -4.83
C ALA A 165 1.58 -12.94 -5.12
N GLY A 166 1.57 -12.44 -6.37
CA GLY A 166 0.73 -11.31 -6.78
C GLY A 166 1.30 -9.93 -6.43
N TYR A 167 2.54 -9.83 -5.92
CA TYR A 167 3.15 -8.56 -5.53
C TYR A 167 3.86 -7.82 -6.68
N GLY A 168 4.00 -8.45 -7.84
CA GLY A 168 4.76 -7.89 -8.97
C GLY A 168 4.41 -6.44 -9.30
N PRO A 169 3.15 -6.10 -9.57
CA PRO A 169 2.73 -4.75 -9.94
C PRO A 169 2.68 -3.76 -8.77
N THR A 170 2.91 -4.20 -7.53
CA THR A 170 2.80 -3.35 -6.34
C THR A 170 3.87 -2.26 -6.32
N VAL A 171 3.44 -1.03 -6.05
CA VAL A 171 4.29 0.14 -5.82
C VAL A 171 4.13 0.54 -4.35
N LEU A 172 5.23 0.72 -3.62
CA LEU A 172 5.18 1.00 -2.19
C LEU A 172 5.22 2.49 -1.86
N ILE A 173 5.82 3.30 -2.73
CA ILE A 173 5.84 4.76 -2.63
C ILE A 173 5.22 5.34 -3.88
N ASP A 174 4.21 6.17 -3.74
CA ASP A 174 3.61 6.86 -4.87
C ASP A 174 4.64 7.78 -5.55
N PRO A 175 4.92 7.60 -6.85
CA PRO A 175 5.96 8.35 -7.54
C PRO A 175 5.63 9.83 -7.71
N ASP A 176 4.35 10.21 -7.69
CA ASP A 176 3.91 11.59 -7.87
C ASP A 176 3.89 12.36 -6.55
N TYR A 177 3.56 11.67 -5.45
CA TYR A 177 3.44 12.28 -4.13
C TYR A 177 4.65 12.05 -3.23
N GLY A 178 5.42 10.97 -3.44
CA GLY A 178 6.53 10.57 -2.59
C GLY A 178 6.09 10.16 -1.19
N ILE A 179 4.91 9.60 -1.05
CA ILE A 179 4.37 9.07 0.22
C ILE A 179 3.97 7.60 0.05
N PRO A 180 3.85 6.83 1.16
CA PRO A 180 3.45 5.42 1.09
C PRO A 180 2.11 5.24 0.37
N THR A 181 1.98 4.17 -0.41
CA THR A 181 0.72 3.78 -1.03
C THR A 181 -0.23 3.10 -0.03
N PRO A 182 -1.54 2.98 -0.35
CA PRO A 182 -2.45 2.17 0.46
C PRO A 182 -2.01 0.72 0.60
N GLU A 183 -1.46 0.12 -0.47
CA GLU A 183 -0.91 -1.24 -0.45
C GLU A 183 0.28 -1.37 0.51
N ALA A 184 1.18 -0.39 0.54
CA ALA A 184 2.28 -0.39 1.49
C ALA A 184 1.79 -0.34 2.94
N GLN A 185 0.74 0.43 3.24
CA GLN A 185 0.15 0.49 4.56
C GLN A 185 -0.48 -0.85 4.97
N GLU A 186 -1.21 -1.47 4.06
CA GLU A 186 -1.86 -2.76 4.28
C GLU A 186 -0.85 -3.87 4.53
N LEU A 187 0.19 -3.94 3.70
CA LEU A 187 1.27 -4.94 3.83
C LEU A 187 2.09 -4.76 5.10
N ALA A 188 2.37 -3.53 5.50
CA ALA A 188 3.09 -3.27 6.74
C ALA A 188 2.28 -3.68 7.98
N SER A 189 0.94 -3.62 7.94
CA SER A 189 0.08 -4.02 9.05
C SER A 189 0.18 -5.52 9.37
N GLU A 190 0.56 -6.34 8.40
CA GLU A 190 0.78 -7.78 8.59
C GLU A 190 2.09 -8.08 9.32
N PHE A 191 3.07 -7.17 9.27
CA PHE A 191 4.41 -7.38 9.81
C PHE A 191 4.65 -6.69 11.17
N SER A 192 3.97 -5.59 11.44
CA SER A 192 4.21 -4.79 12.65
C SER A 192 2.93 -4.31 13.30
N THR A 193 2.98 -4.13 14.64
CA THR A 193 1.96 -3.45 15.44
C THR A 193 1.91 -1.93 15.21
N ILE A 194 2.62 -1.41 14.20
CA ILE A 194 2.65 0.00 13.87
C ILE A 194 1.44 0.35 12.99
N THR A 195 0.27 0.28 13.57
CA THR A 195 -1.01 0.73 13.02
C THR A 195 -1.14 2.24 13.13
N ALA A 196 -0.52 2.98 12.26
CA ALA A 196 -0.92 4.37 12.06
C ALA A 196 -0.92 4.64 10.56
N HIS A 197 -1.94 4.13 9.89
CA HIS A 197 -2.23 4.49 8.52
C HIS A 197 -2.38 6.00 8.41
N LEU A 198 -1.73 6.62 7.44
CA LEU A 198 -1.84 8.07 7.23
C LEU A 198 -3.30 8.47 6.98
N GLU A 199 -4.03 7.64 6.23
CA GLU A 199 -5.46 7.77 5.99
C GLU A 199 -6.25 7.76 7.29
N GLU A 200 -6.03 6.79 8.17
CA GLU A 200 -6.72 6.67 9.45
C GLU A 200 -6.45 7.88 10.36
N ARG A 201 -5.23 8.40 10.37
CA ARG A 201 -4.91 9.62 11.13
C ARG A 201 -5.66 10.85 10.63
N LEU A 202 -5.77 11.02 9.31
CA LEU A 202 -6.53 12.14 8.73
C LEU A 202 -8.02 12.02 9.06
N PHE A 203 -8.55 10.80 8.96
CA PHE A 203 -9.92 10.47 9.31
C PHE A 203 -10.20 10.70 10.81
N MET A 204 -9.34 10.20 11.70
CA MET A 204 -9.49 10.37 13.14
C MET A 204 -9.42 11.84 13.56
N ALA A 205 -8.52 12.64 12.98
CA ALA A 205 -8.41 14.07 13.26
C ALA A 205 -9.71 14.82 12.87
N LEU A 206 -10.31 14.45 11.74
CA LEU A 206 -11.61 15.01 11.35
C LEU A 206 -12.72 14.57 12.31
N LYS A 207 -12.80 13.28 12.66
CA LYS A 207 -13.79 12.76 13.62
C LYS A 207 -13.68 13.43 14.99
N GLU A 208 -12.47 13.64 15.49
CA GLU A 208 -12.23 14.38 16.73
C GLU A 208 -12.77 15.81 16.66
N SER A 209 -12.54 16.48 15.53
CA SER A 209 -13.08 17.82 15.29
C SER A 209 -14.61 17.83 15.24
N LEU A 210 -15.21 16.79 14.66
CA LEU A 210 -16.66 16.63 14.52
C LEU A 210 -17.34 16.17 15.81
N SER A 211 -16.63 15.51 16.73
CA SER A 211 -17.20 15.03 18.00
C SER A 211 -17.77 16.12 18.91
N LYS A 212 -17.45 17.37 18.61
CA LYS A 212 -17.98 18.56 19.30
C LYS A 212 -19.40 18.93 18.87
N TYR A 213 -19.93 18.29 17.84
CA TYR A 213 -21.26 18.56 17.27
C TYR A 213 -22.22 17.39 17.52
N PRO A 214 -23.54 17.61 17.52
CA PRO A 214 -24.53 16.53 17.55
C PRO A 214 -24.29 15.52 16.42
N SER A 215 -24.50 14.24 16.67
CA SER A 215 -24.18 13.15 15.71
C SER A 215 -24.78 13.35 14.32
N THR A 216 -26.04 13.74 14.24
CA THR A 216 -26.71 14.03 12.97
C THR A 216 -26.05 15.16 12.18
N SER A 217 -25.70 16.25 12.86
CA SER A 217 -24.99 17.38 12.22
C SER A 217 -23.55 16.99 11.88
N ALA A 218 -22.89 16.18 12.71
CA ALA A 218 -21.54 15.70 12.47
C ALA A 218 -21.46 14.84 11.19
N ASP A 219 -22.46 13.98 10.95
CA ASP A 219 -22.56 13.16 9.74
C ASP A 219 -22.75 14.03 8.48
N ASP A 220 -23.62 15.03 8.56
CA ASP A 220 -23.85 15.97 7.45
C ASP A 220 -22.60 16.84 7.17
N TYR A 221 -21.92 17.30 8.20
CA TYR A 221 -20.67 18.04 8.05
C TYR A 221 -19.56 17.17 7.48
N TYR A 222 -19.43 15.93 7.94
CA TYR A 222 -18.46 14.98 7.39
C TYR A 222 -18.67 14.78 5.89
N ARG A 223 -19.91 14.45 5.50
CA ARG A 223 -20.32 14.27 4.10
C ARG A 223 -19.99 15.51 3.27
N SER A 224 -20.42 16.68 3.72
CA SER A 224 -20.20 17.95 3.02
C SER A 224 -18.72 18.27 2.83
N ILE A 225 -17.90 18.03 3.86
CA ILE A 225 -16.45 18.25 3.81
C ILE A 225 -15.78 17.27 2.83
N ARG A 226 -16.07 15.98 2.98
CA ARG A 226 -15.45 14.94 2.14
C ARG A 226 -15.82 15.11 0.68
N GLU A 227 -17.12 15.29 0.39
CA GLU A 227 -17.61 15.54 -0.97
C GLU A 227 -16.99 16.80 -1.58
N PHE A 228 -16.92 17.90 -0.81
CA PHE A 228 -16.30 19.14 -1.26
C PHE A 228 -14.83 18.93 -1.64
N ILE A 229 -14.06 18.24 -0.80
CA ILE A 229 -12.64 17.96 -1.02
C ILE A 229 -12.44 17.11 -2.28
N VAL A 230 -13.22 16.05 -2.45
CA VAL A 230 -13.11 15.16 -3.61
C VAL A 230 -13.47 15.89 -4.91
N ARG A 231 -14.53 16.68 -4.91
CA ARG A 231 -14.95 17.45 -6.09
C ARG A 231 -14.05 18.66 -6.40
N ASN A 232 -13.29 19.13 -5.42
CA ASN A 232 -12.49 20.35 -5.52
C ASN A 232 -11.05 20.15 -5.01
N PRO A 233 -10.26 19.27 -5.64
CA PRO A 233 -8.87 19.04 -5.25
C PRO A 233 -7.97 20.26 -5.45
N VAL A 234 -8.38 21.20 -6.32
CA VAL A 234 -7.80 22.53 -6.46
C VAL A 234 -8.92 23.56 -6.40
N VAL A 235 -8.72 24.62 -5.61
CA VAL A 235 -9.75 25.61 -5.32
C VAL A 235 -9.23 27.03 -5.46
N SER A 236 -10.15 27.94 -5.84
CA SER A 236 -9.98 29.39 -5.71
C SER A 236 -10.50 29.89 -4.33
N PRO A 237 -10.14 31.12 -3.92
CA PRO A 237 -10.68 31.74 -2.70
C PRO A 237 -12.21 31.81 -2.71
N ASP A 238 -12.82 32.10 -3.85
CA ASP A 238 -14.28 32.19 -3.97
C ASP A 238 -14.97 30.85 -3.66
N LYS A 239 -14.42 29.75 -4.17
CA LYS A 239 -14.94 28.40 -3.87
C LYS A 239 -14.77 28.04 -2.40
N LEU A 240 -13.64 28.39 -1.80
CA LEU A 240 -13.43 28.21 -0.35
C LEU A 240 -14.43 29.02 0.47
N PHE A 241 -14.70 30.27 0.06
CA PHE A 241 -15.70 31.10 0.71
C PHE A 241 -17.11 30.54 0.56
N GLN A 242 -17.49 30.02 -0.60
CA GLN A 242 -18.80 29.38 -0.78
C GLN A 242 -18.96 28.16 0.13
N ALA A 243 -17.95 27.33 0.24
CA ALA A 243 -17.97 26.14 1.12
C ALA A 243 -18.09 26.50 2.61
N SER A 244 -17.56 27.66 3.04
CA SER A 244 -17.68 28.14 4.43
C SER A 244 -19.12 28.41 4.87
N LYS A 245 -20.07 28.46 3.94
CA LYS A 245 -21.49 28.62 4.24
C LYS A 245 -22.21 27.32 4.56
N LEU A 246 -21.58 26.18 4.27
CA LEU A 246 -22.17 24.84 4.42
C LEU A 246 -21.89 24.21 5.80
N ILE A 247 -20.85 24.68 6.48
CA ILE A 247 -20.39 24.11 7.76
C ILE A 247 -19.97 25.23 8.73
N PRO A 248 -19.90 24.96 10.03
CA PRO A 248 -19.49 25.97 11.03
C PRO A 248 -18.12 26.57 10.71
N GLY A 249 -18.01 27.91 10.81
CA GLY A 249 -16.81 28.65 10.37
C GLY A 249 -15.50 28.19 11.03
N ALA A 250 -15.54 27.89 12.36
CA ALA A 250 -14.37 27.38 13.06
C ALA A 250 -13.88 26.02 12.51
N LEU A 251 -14.82 25.10 12.21
CA LEU A 251 -14.52 23.82 11.58
C LEU A 251 -13.96 24.02 10.18
N TRP A 252 -14.56 24.91 9.38
CA TRP A 252 -14.11 25.21 8.05
C TRP A 252 -12.69 25.80 8.01
N MET A 253 -12.37 26.69 8.93
CA MET A 253 -11.01 27.26 9.04
C MET A 253 -9.97 26.19 9.34
N ALA A 254 -10.29 25.26 10.25
CA ALA A 254 -9.41 24.13 10.54
C ALA A 254 -9.20 23.25 9.30
N ILE A 255 -10.27 22.94 8.54
CA ILE A 255 -10.21 22.16 7.31
C ILE A 255 -9.31 22.85 6.26
N GLN A 256 -9.46 24.16 6.06
CA GLN A 256 -8.62 24.88 5.10
C GLN A 256 -7.12 24.78 5.44
N GLN A 257 -6.78 24.93 6.71
CA GLN A 257 -5.38 24.88 7.17
C GLN A 257 -4.80 23.47 7.13
N GLU A 258 -5.60 22.46 7.51
CA GLU A 258 -5.13 21.08 7.62
C GLU A 258 -5.13 20.34 6.29
N TYR A 259 -6.05 20.62 5.36
CA TYR A 259 -6.24 19.84 4.14
C TYR A 259 -5.76 20.52 2.87
N TYR A 260 -5.68 21.84 2.84
CA TYR A 260 -5.21 22.59 1.67
C TYR A 260 -3.84 23.25 1.89
N GLU A 261 -3.09 23.41 0.81
CA GLU A 261 -1.78 24.07 0.79
C GLU A 261 -1.64 24.97 -0.43
N PRO A 262 -0.76 26.00 -0.40
CA PRO A 262 -0.42 26.78 -1.61
C PRO A 262 0.17 25.86 -2.69
N ILE A 263 -0.09 26.20 -3.95
CA ILE A 263 0.52 25.49 -5.08
C ILE A 263 1.94 26.04 -5.30
N PRO A 264 2.97 25.17 -5.39
CA PRO A 264 4.32 25.60 -5.69
C PRO A 264 4.37 26.35 -7.03
N PHE A 265 5.04 27.51 -7.06
CA PHE A 265 5.15 28.35 -8.26
C PHE A 265 5.81 27.61 -9.44
N ALA A 266 6.68 26.64 -9.16
CA ALA A 266 7.31 25.79 -10.18
C ALA A 266 6.31 24.94 -10.99
N LEU A 267 5.07 24.79 -10.52
CA LEU A 267 4.00 24.08 -11.25
C LEU A 267 3.14 25.04 -12.11
N ALA A 268 3.41 26.32 -12.06
CA ALA A 268 2.69 27.32 -12.84
C ALA A 268 3.35 27.54 -14.20
N ASN A 269 2.52 27.81 -15.20
CA ASN A 269 2.96 28.35 -16.49
C ASN A 269 2.41 29.77 -16.63
N ALA A 270 3.29 30.75 -16.90
CA ALA A 270 2.93 32.15 -16.96
C ALA A 270 2.08 32.65 -15.74
N GLY A 271 2.43 32.19 -14.54
CA GLY A 271 1.73 32.55 -13.30
C GLY A 271 0.37 31.89 -13.07
N LYS A 272 -0.03 30.95 -13.94
CA LYS A 272 -1.29 30.23 -13.86
C LYS A 272 -1.07 28.74 -13.73
N VAL A 273 -2.01 28.03 -13.10
CA VAL A 273 -2.10 26.57 -13.05
C VAL A 273 -3.33 26.11 -13.81
N SER A 274 -3.16 25.04 -14.58
CA SER A 274 -4.24 24.42 -15.35
C SER A 274 -4.86 23.26 -14.58
N LEU A 275 -6.19 23.18 -14.58
CA LEU A 275 -6.95 22.11 -13.96
C LEU A 275 -7.42 21.10 -15.00
N CYS A 276 -7.56 19.86 -14.61
CA CYS A 276 -8.15 18.80 -15.44
C CYS A 276 -9.63 19.08 -15.69
N ALA A 277 -10.06 19.01 -16.95
CA ALA A 277 -11.46 19.23 -17.34
C ALA A 277 -12.44 18.17 -16.76
N TYR A 278 -11.93 17.03 -16.30
CA TYR A 278 -12.77 15.92 -15.81
C TYR A 278 -12.89 15.84 -14.29
N CYS A 279 -11.82 16.14 -13.56
CA CYS A 279 -11.76 15.94 -12.11
C CYS A 279 -11.27 17.14 -11.31
N ASN A 280 -11.01 18.27 -11.95
CA ASN A 280 -10.51 19.51 -11.34
C ASN A 280 -9.15 19.38 -10.61
N SER A 281 -8.46 18.25 -10.75
CA SER A 281 -7.11 18.09 -10.21
C SER A 281 -6.10 18.85 -11.05
N LEU A 282 -4.94 19.12 -10.47
CA LEU A 282 -3.86 19.84 -11.14
C LEU A 282 -3.36 19.06 -12.36
N MET A 283 -3.15 19.78 -13.47
CA MET A 283 -2.43 19.26 -14.63
C MET A 283 -0.94 19.50 -14.44
N ARG A 284 -0.13 18.45 -14.69
CA ARG A 284 1.33 18.49 -14.53
C ARG A 284 2.04 18.23 -15.85
N PRO A 285 3.22 18.84 -16.09
CA PRO A 285 4.07 18.45 -17.21
C PRO A 285 4.45 16.96 -17.12
N THR A 286 4.46 16.27 -18.25
CA THR A 286 4.87 14.86 -18.35
C THR A 286 6.38 14.67 -18.23
N THR A 287 7.15 15.69 -18.62
CA THR A 287 8.62 15.72 -18.52
C THR A 287 9.06 17.13 -18.12
N SER A 288 10.23 17.23 -17.50
CA SER A 288 10.83 18.53 -17.16
C SER A 288 11.00 19.37 -18.44
N GLY A 289 10.28 20.49 -18.54
CA GLY A 289 10.28 21.36 -19.71
C GLY A 289 9.33 20.95 -20.85
N GLY A 290 8.52 19.88 -20.68
CA GLY A 290 7.56 19.42 -21.67
C GLY A 290 6.30 20.29 -21.76
N GLN A 291 5.79 20.48 -22.98
CA GLN A 291 4.53 21.20 -23.25
C GLN A 291 3.29 20.30 -22.97
N THR A 292 3.48 18.98 -22.94
CA THR A 292 2.40 18.03 -22.70
C THR A 292 2.07 17.94 -21.22
N LEU A 293 0.81 18.16 -20.91
CA LEU A 293 0.26 18.06 -19.54
C LEU A 293 -0.46 16.73 -19.34
N ARG A 294 -0.36 16.17 -18.15
CA ARG A 294 -1.19 15.04 -17.68
C ARG A 294 -1.94 15.40 -16.41
N CYS A 295 -3.08 14.76 -16.19
CA CYS A 295 -3.80 14.91 -14.93
C CYS A 295 -2.97 14.33 -13.77
N GLN A 296 -2.95 15.00 -12.64
CA GLN A 296 -2.31 14.50 -11.42
C GLN A 296 -2.99 13.23 -10.89
N THR A 297 -4.31 13.12 -11.02
CA THR A 297 -5.09 11.96 -10.57
C THR A 297 -4.83 10.76 -11.47
N ARG A 298 -4.34 9.67 -10.86
CA ARG A 298 -3.91 8.45 -11.55
C ARG A 298 -5.04 7.81 -12.37
N ALA A 299 -6.19 7.56 -11.73
CA ALA A 299 -7.34 6.98 -12.41
C ALA A 299 -7.78 7.82 -13.63
N CYS A 300 -7.76 9.15 -13.49
CA CYS A 300 -8.16 10.04 -14.55
C CYS A 300 -7.19 10.01 -15.74
N HIS A 301 -5.87 10.09 -15.51
CA HIS A 301 -4.90 10.12 -16.62
C HIS A 301 -4.72 8.77 -17.32
N LEU A 302 -5.02 7.66 -16.64
CA LEU A 302 -4.98 6.32 -17.24
C LEU A 302 -6.22 6.02 -18.10
N THR A 303 -7.36 6.63 -17.77
CA THR A 303 -8.65 6.29 -18.41
C THR A 303 -9.15 7.33 -19.39
N ARG A 304 -8.55 8.53 -19.41
CA ARG A 304 -9.04 9.65 -20.21
C ARG A 304 -7.89 10.40 -20.90
N PRO A 305 -8.13 10.94 -22.11
CA PRO A 305 -7.15 11.80 -22.75
C PRO A 305 -6.93 13.06 -21.91
N ALA A 306 -5.70 13.57 -21.94
CA ALA A 306 -5.38 14.82 -21.26
C ALA A 306 -6.23 15.97 -21.83
N LYS A 307 -7.01 16.62 -20.98
CA LYS A 307 -7.83 17.78 -21.36
C LYS A 307 -7.76 18.83 -20.27
N THR A 308 -7.25 20.00 -20.63
CA THR A 308 -7.23 21.17 -19.76
C THR A 308 -8.62 21.79 -19.66
N GLY A 309 -9.03 22.07 -18.43
CA GLY A 309 -10.25 22.79 -18.11
C GLY A 309 -9.98 24.25 -17.74
N MET A 310 -10.34 24.62 -16.50
CA MET A 310 -10.13 25.98 -15.97
C MET A 310 -8.66 26.25 -15.70
N GLU A 311 -8.27 27.52 -15.84
CA GLU A 311 -6.99 28.03 -15.33
C GLU A 311 -7.22 28.96 -14.15
N LEU A 312 -6.33 28.88 -13.16
CA LEU A 312 -6.35 29.74 -11.98
C LEU A 312 -5.00 30.44 -11.80
N PRO A 313 -4.97 31.69 -11.29
CA PRO A 313 -3.73 32.29 -10.84
C PRO A 313 -3.11 31.46 -9.71
N VAL A 314 -1.82 31.16 -9.82
CA VAL A 314 -1.14 30.28 -8.85
C VAL A 314 -1.11 30.84 -7.44
N LEU A 315 -1.05 32.18 -7.30
CA LEU A 315 -1.01 32.85 -6.00
C LEU A 315 -2.32 32.71 -5.21
N ASP A 316 -3.44 32.66 -5.93
CA ASP A 316 -4.77 32.56 -5.33
C ASP A 316 -5.20 31.11 -5.16
N ALA A 317 -4.70 30.22 -6.02
CA ALA A 317 -5.11 28.83 -6.00
C ALA A 317 -4.47 28.06 -4.84
N ARG A 318 -5.26 27.13 -4.27
CA ARG A 318 -4.80 26.16 -3.28
C ARG A 318 -5.13 24.75 -3.76
N ARG A 319 -4.26 23.80 -3.45
CA ARG A 319 -4.50 22.38 -3.71
C ARG A 319 -4.65 21.61 -2.40
N VAL A 320 -5.32 20.50 -2.44
CA VAL A 320 -5.28 19.55 -1.33
C VAL A 320 -3.86 19.05 -1.11
N LYS A 321 -3.49 18.80 0.14
CA LYS A 321 -2.20 18.19 0.49
C LYS A 321 -2.09 16.80 -0.15
N LYS A 322 -0.87 16.34 -0.41
CA LYS A 322 -0.60 15.09 -1.10
C LYS A 322 -1.33 13.89 -0.50
N GLY A 323 -1.30 13.74 0.83
CA GLY A 323 -1.99 12.65 1.52
C GLY A 323 -3.51 12.70 1.33
N ILE A 324 -4.12 13.89 1.38
CA ILE A 324 -5.55 14.08 1.12
C ILE A 324 -5.88 13.71 -0.33
N HIS A 325 -5.02 14.11 -1.28
CA HIS A 325 -5.25 13.76 -2.68
C HIS A 325 -5.20 12.24 -2.89
N GLN A 326 -4.18 11.56 -2.35
CA GLN A 326 -3.98 10.14 -2.55
C GLN A 326 -5.05 9.28 -1.88
N TYR A 327 -5.42 9.61 -0.62
CA TYR A 327 -6.30 8.74 0.17
C TYR A 327 -7.77 9.14 0.14
N TRP A 328 -8.08 10.38 -0.26
CA TRP A 328 -9.46 10.85 -0.30
C TRP A 328 -9.92 11.22 -1.72
N VAL A 329 -9.10 11.94 -2.50
CA VAL A 329 -9.52 12.37 -3.84
C VAL A 329 -9.43 11.22 -4.84
N GLU A 330 -8.31 10.49 -4.87
CA GLU A 330 -8.11 9.37 -5.81
C GLU A 330 -9.25 8.34 -5.75
N PRO A 331 -9.56 7.71 -4.59
CA PRO A 331 -10.67 6.77 -4.50
C PRO A 331 -12.03 7.47 -4.63
N GLY A 332 -12.19 8.64 -4.03
CA GLY A 332 -13.46 9.37 -3.97
C GLY A 332 -14.03 9.79 -5.33
N LEU A 333 -13.19 9.90 -6.37
CA LEU A 333 -13.68 10.24 -7.71
C LEU A 333 -14.61 9.17 -8.30
N ASP A 334 -14.28 7.89 -8.12
CA ASP A 334 -15.11 6.80 -8.60
C ASP A 334 -16.31 6.55 -7.65
N GLU A 335 -16.15 6.80 -6.33
CA GLU A 335 -17.24 6.82 -5.35
C GLU A 335 -18.31 7.85 -5.75
N ILE A 336 -17.90 9.10 -5.99
CA ILE A 336 -18.81 10.18 -6.42
C ILE A 336 -19.43 9.88 -7.78
N ARG A 337 -18.66 9.32 -8.72
CA ARG A 337 -19.20 8.93 -10.03
C ARG A 337 -20.32 7.91 -9.92
N LEU A 338 -20.15 6.91 -9.05
CA LEU A 338 -21.19 5.91 -8.79
C LEU A 338 -22.38 6.53 -8.08
N TYR A 339 -22.14 7.35 -7.07
CA TYR A 339 -23.17 8.07 -6.34
C TYR A 339 -24.00 9.00 -7.25
N ASP A 340 -23.35 9.84 -8.06
CA ASP A 340 -24.03 10.75 -8.99
C ASP A 340 -24.89 9.97 -10.02
N ALA A 341 -24.39 8.82 -10.49
CA ALA A 341 -25.15 7.95 -11.37
C ALA A 341 -26.40 7.35 -10.70
N MET A 342 -26.29 7.01 -9.42
CA MET A 342 -27.42 6.53 -8.62
C MET A 342 -28.48 7.62 -8.43
N LEU A 343 -28.05 8.83 -8.10
CA LEU A 343 -28.97 9.97 -7.99
C LEU A 343 -29.64 10.29 -9.34
N ALA A 344 -28.88 10.27 -10.45
CA ALA A 344 -29.42 10.47 -11.79
C ALA A 344 -30.42 9.39 -12.20
N ALA A 345 -30.26 8.18 -11.67
CA ALA A 345 -31.23 7.10 -11.81
C ALA A 345 -32.43 7.22 -10.84
N GLY A 346 -32.52 8.27 -9.99
CA GLY A 346 -33.60 8.50 -9.03
C GLY A 346 -33.52 7.66 -7.76
N LEU A 347 -32.40 6.97 -7.51
CA LEU A 347 -32.20 6.19 -6.29
C LEU A 347 -31.93 7.12 -5.10
N LYS A 348 -32.44 6.72 -3.94
CA LYS A 348 -32.14 7.41 -2.67
C LYS A 348 -30.82 6.89 -2.09
N ALA A 349 -29.73 7.21 -2.79
CA ALA A 349 -28.39 6.87 -2.32
C ALA A 349 -27.90 7.89 -1.28
N GLU A 350 -27.11 7.41 -0.34
CA GLU A 350 -26.44 8.22 0.67
C GLU A 350 -24.93 8.04 0.53
N LEU A 351 -24.20 9.16 0.39
CA LEU A 351 -22.73 9.18 0.31
C LEU A 351 -22.15 9.27 1.72
N TYR A 352 -21.13 8.48 2.03
CA TYR A 352 -20.40 8.44 3.31
C TYR A 352 -21.29 8.33 4.56
N PRO A 353 -22.25 7.39 4.60
CA PRO A 353 -23.17 7.26 5.72
C PRO A 353 -22.42 6.97 7.03
N PHE A 354 -22.88 7.57 8.13
CA PHE A 354 -22.30 7.41 9.47
C PHE A 354 -20.79 7.70 9.52
N GLN A 355 -20.36 8.80 8.87
CA GLN A 355 -18.97 9.21 8.78
C GLN A 355 -18.07 8.12 8.16
N ASP A 356 -18.41 7.69 6.96
CA ASP A 356 -17.63 6.75 6.15
C ASP A 356 -17.65 5.29 6.66
N ARG A 357 -18.79 4.85 7.18
CA ARG A 357 -18.97 3.43 7.51
C ARG A 357 -18.86 2.54 6.27
N VAL A 358 -19.44 2.99 5.17
CA VAL A 358 -19.25 2.54 3.80
C VAL A 358 -19.22 3.75 2.89
N ASP A 359 -18.73 3.61 1.67
CA ASP A 359 -18.63 4.74 0.74
C ASP A 359 -20.01 5.22 0.27
N ILE A 360 -20.93 4.27 -0.06
CA ILE A 360 -22.30 4.57 -0.47
C ILE A 360 -23.26 3.58 0.16
N ALA A 361 -24.46 4.05 0.54
CA ALA A 361 -25.56 3.19 0.96
C ALA A 361 -26.82 3.47 0.15
N ILE A 362 -27.60 2.41 -0.15
CA ILE A 362 -28.94 2.49 -0.75
C ILE A 362 -29.84 1.50 0.01
N GLY A 363 -30.70 2.01 0.90
CA GLY A 363 -31.51 1.15 1.75
C GLY A 363 -30.67 0.15 2.53
N ASP A 364 -30.82 -1.14 2.24
CA ASP A 364 -30.12 -2.25 2.88
C ASP A 364 -28.81 -2.68 2.17
N ILE A 365 -28.41 -1.98 1.11
CA ILE A 365 -27.19 -2.23 0.34
C ILE A 365 -26.09 -1.30 0.82
N GLY A 366 -24.98 -1.87 1.32
CA GLY A 366 -23.74 -1.15 1.57
C GLY A 366 -22.74 -1.39 0.44
N ILE A 367 -22.09 -0.33 -0.01
CA ILE A 367 -21.14 -0.34 -1.13
C ILE A 367 -19.82 0.24 -0.64
N ASP A 368 -18.76 -0.53 -0.82
CA ASP A 368 -17.39 -0.16 -0.47
C ASP A 368 -16.54 -0.22 -1.73
N LEU A 369 -15.96 0.90 -2.14
CA LEU A 369 -15.18 1.03 -3.35
C LEU A 369 -13.70 1.04 -3.00
N LYS A 370 -12.91 0.15 -3.62
CA LYS A 370 -11.50 -0.02 -3.28
C LYS A 370 -10.61 0.04 -4.51
N THR A 371 -9.54 0.81 -4.37
CA THR A 371 -8.58 1.08 -5.45
C THR A 371 -7.24 0.44 -5.12
N TYR A 372 -7.14 -0.89 -5.29
CA TYR A 372 -5.93 -1.67 -5.05
C TYR A 372 -5.41 -2.25 -6.36
N VAL A 373 -4.11 -2.11 -6.61
CA VAL A 373 -3.47 -2.67 -7.81
C VAL A 373 -3.35 -4.19 -7.71
N SER A 374 -3.07 -4.73 -6.50
CA SER A 374 -3.00 -6.17 -6.27
C SER A 374 -4.34 -6.70 -5.74
N PRO A 375 -5.03 -7.57 -6.50
CA PRO A 375 -6.25 -8.22 -6.04
C PRO A 375 -6.01 -9.13 -4.84
N GLU A 376 -4.81 -9.72 -4.68
CA GLU A 376 -4.46 -10.57 -3.55
C GLU A 376 -4.39 -9.77 -2.24
N ILE A 377 -3.80 -8.58 -2.26
CA ILE A 377 -3.74 -7.69 -1.09
C ILE A 377 -5.15 -7.27 -0.69
N LEU A 378 -5.97 -6.85 -1.66
CA LEU A 378 -7.37 -6.49 -1.41
C LEU A 378 -8.17 -7.69 -0.87
N GLY A 379 -8.04 -8.86 -1.48
CA GLY A 379 -8.72 -10.08 -1.06
C GLY A 379 -8.31 -10.50 0.35
N SER A 380 -7.03 -10.45 0.69
CA SER A 380 -6.50 -10.74 2.03
C SER A 380 -7.07 -9.77 3.08
N LYS A 381 -7.21 -8.48 2.75
CA LYS A 381 -7.88 -7.49 3.61
C LYS A 381 -9.32 -7.90 3.91
N PHE A 382 -10.10 -8.24 2.89
CA PHE A 382 -11.50 -8.64 3.02
C PHE A 382 -11.67 -10.02 3.69
N LYS A 383 -10.69 -10.90 3.58
CA LYS A 383 -10.63 -12.17 4.32
C LYS A 383 -10.50 -11.94 5.83
N ARG A 384 -9.73 -10.94 6.27
CA ARG A 384 -9.61 -10.56 7.69
C ARG A 384 -10.87 -9.87 8.22
N GLY A 385 -11.58 -9.11 7.39
CA GLY A 385 -12.81 -8.45 7.80
C GLY A 385 -13.39 -7.57 6.69
N ILE A 386 -14.71 -7.53 6.64
CA ILE A 386 -15.47 -6.74 5.63
C ILE A 386 -15.85 -5.35 6.12
N GLY A 387 -15.28 -4.89 7.21
CA GLY A 387 -15.46 -3.53 7.73
C GLY A 387 -16.92 -3.11 7.92
N GLY A 388 -17.25 -1.91 7.52
CA GLY A 388 -18.59 -1.33 7.65
C GLY A 388 -19.69 -2.06 6.88
N LEU A 389 -19.33 -2.87 5.86
CA LEU A 389 -20.30 -3.68 5.13
C LEU A 389 -21.02 -4.70 6.02
N THR A 390 -20.50 -5.03 7.21
CA THR A 390 -21.18 -5.92 8.18
C THR A 390 -22.57 -5.43 8.57
N HIS A 391 -22.81 -4.13 8.53
CA HIS A 391 -24.08 -3.49 8.92
C HIS A 391 -25.17 -3.56 7.86
N TYR A 392 -24.89 -4.08 6.68
CA TYR A 392 -25.83 -4.15 5.57
C TYR A 392 -26.17 -5.59 5.23
N SER A 393 -27.39 -5.85 4.75
CA SER A 393 -27.81 -7.19 4.31
C SER A 393 -27.18 -7.54 2.96
N LYS A 394 -27.18 -6.60 2.03
CA LYS A 394 -26.51 -6.73 0.74
C LYS A 394 -25.21 -5.93 0.75
N LYS A 395 -24.12 -6.56 0.34
CA LYS A 395 -22.76 -6.06 0.47
C LYS A 395 -22.08 -6.07 -0.87
N TRP A 396 -21.65 -4.91 -1.34
CA TRP A 396 -20.95 -4.78 -2.61
C TRP A 396 -19.53 -4.26 -2.37
N LEU A 397 -18.56 -4.99 -2.89
CA LEU A 397 -17.21 -4.50 -3.10
C LEU A 397 -17.07 -4.10 -4.56
N VAL A 398 -16.85 -2.81 -4.80
CA VAL A 398 -16.70 -2.28 -6.15
C VAL A 398 -15.25 -1.94 -6.44
N VAL A 399 -14.75 -2.36 -7.59
CA VAL A 399 -13.39 -2.09 -8.06
C VAL A 399 -13.47 -1.25 -9.34
N PRO A 400 -12.68 -0.19 -9.49
CA PRO A 400 -12.63 0.62 -10.71
C PRO A 400 -12.28 -0.21 -11.95
N ASP A 401 -12.93 0.07 -13.09
CA ASP A 401 -12.75 -0.69 -14.33
C ASP A 401 -11.30 -0.69 -14.82
N TRP A 402 -10.56 0.40 -14.61
CA TRP A 402 -9.18 0.49 -15.04
C TRP A 402 -8.25 -0.48 -14.31
N LEU A 403 -8.58 -0.86 -13.08
CA LEU A 403 -7.89 -1.92 -12.33
C LEU A 403 -8.32 -3.30 -12.81
N VAL A 404 -9.62 -3.53 -12.97
CA VAL A 404 -10.15 -4.80 -13.47
C VAL A 404 -9.57 -5.11 -14.85
N ASN A 405 -9.44 -4.10 -15.71
CA ASN A 405 -8.90 -4.24 -17.06
C ASN A 405 -7.35 -4.31 -17.10
N SER A 406 -6.66 -4.08 -15.99
CA SER A 406 -5.19 -4.21 -15.93
C SER A 406 -4.72 -5.67 -16.02
N SER A 407 -5.60 -6.63 -15.68
CA SER A 407 -5.37 -8.07 -15.77
C SER A 407 -6.72 -8.76 -16.04
N SER A 408 -6.75 -9.66 -17.01
CA SER A 408 -7.96 -10.40 -17.38
C SER A 408 -8.54 -11.27 -16.26
N ASP A 409 -7.74 -11.59 -15.25
CA ASP A 409 -8.06 -12.46 -14.12
C ASP A 409 -8.21 -11.72 -12.78
N TYR A 410 -8.16 -10.38 -12.78
CA TYR A 410 -8.20 -9.56 -11.56
C TYR A 410 -9.34 -9.97 -10.62
N MET A 411 -10.58 -10.06 -11.13
CA MET A 411 -11.76 -10.37 -10.31
C MET A 411 -11.75 -11.80 -9.77
N THR A 412 -11.25 -12.74 -10.55
CA THR A 412 -11.10 -14.16 -10.11
C THR A 412 -10.09 -14.26 -8.99
N ARG A 413 -8.90 -13.66 -9.16
CA ARG A 413 -7.85 -13.63 -8.13
C ARG A 413 -8.29 -12.91 -6.86
N LEU A 414 -9.07 -11.85 -6.99
CA LEU A 414 -9.68 -11.15 -5.85
C LEU A 414 -10.59 -12.10 -5.06
N GLN A 415 -11.51 -12.78 -5.74
CA GLN A 415 -12.44 -13.71 -5.10
C GLN A 415 -11.72 -14.90 -4.45
N ASP A 416 -10.72 -15.47 -5.12
CA ASP A 416 -9.89 -16.54 -4.57
C ASP A 416 -9.14 -16.10 -3.30
N ALA A 417 -8.60 -14.90 -3.29
CA ALA A 417 -7.89 -14.35 -2.14
C ALA A 417 -8.83 -14.00 -0.97
N MET A 418 -10.09 -13.64 -1.25
CA MET A 418 -11.12 -13.40 -0.23
C MET A 418 -11.57 -14.68 0.49
N GLY A 419 -11.43 -15.85 -0.14
CA GLY A 419 -11.87 -17.13 0.41
C GLY A 419 -13.37 -17.12 0.77
N GLU A 420 -13.73 -17.51 1.98
CA GLU A 420 -15.14 -17.57 2.42
C GLU A 420 -15.87 -16.22 2.36
N SER A 421 -15.15 -15.10 2.48
CA SER A 421 -15.76 -13.78 2.38
C SER A 421 -16.32 -13.47 0.99
N ALA A 422 -15.84 -14.15 -0.06
CA ALA A 422 -16.34 -13.99 -1.43
C ALA A 422 -17.81 -14.42 -1.59
N SER A 423 -18.27 -15.36 -0.77
CA SER A 423 -19.71 -15.78 -0.78
C SER A 423 -20.62 -14.76 -0.08
N ARG A 424 -20.07 -13.88 0.73
CA ARG A 424 -20.79 -12.92 1.57
C ARG A 424 -20.81 -11.51 1.00
N VAL A 425 -19.90 -11.21 0.06
CA VAL A 425 -19.72 -9.88 -0.54
C VAL A 425 -19.73 -10.02 -2.05
N LYS A 426 -20.63 -9.30 -2.72
CA LYS A 426 -20.72 -9.27 -4.19
C LYS A 426 -19.61 -8.37 -4.73
N CYS A 427 -18.63 -8.97 -5.42
CA CYS A 427 -17.55 -8.23 -6.07
C CYS A 427 -18.00 -7.78 -7.47
N LEU A 428 -17.88 -6.50 -7.77
CA LEU A 428 -18.33 -5.87 -9.00
C LEU A 428 -17.25 -4.94 -9.57
N SER A 429 -17.15 -4.84 -10.87
CA SER A 429 -16.50 -3.69 -11.50
C SER A 429 -17.42 -2.45 -11.40
N LEU A 430 -16.86 -1.27 -11.50
CA LEU A 430 -17.63 -0.02 -11.48
C LEU A 430 -18.71 0.00 -12.57
N SER A 431 -18.38 -0.43 -13.80
CA SER A 431 -19.36 -0.55 -14.90
C SER A 431 -20.45 -1.57 -14.62
N ALA A 432 -20.11 -2.68 -13.98
CA ALA A 432 -21.11 -3.68 -13.59
C ALA A 432 -22.06 -3.15 -12.51
N ALA A 433 -21.53 -2.44 -11.52
CA ALA A 433 -22.33 -1.79 -10.49
C ALA A 433 -23.28 -0.74 -11.09
N LEU A 434 -22.79 0.11 -11.99
CA LEU A 434 -23.59 1.12 -12.70
C LEU A 434 -24.70 0.49 -13.56
N ARG A 435 -24.43 -0.67 -14.18
CA ARG A 435 -25.45 -1.40 -14.96
C ARG A 435 -26.57 -1.93 -14.07
N ILE A 436 -26.24 -2.59 -12.97
CA ILE A 436 -27.23 -3.11 -12.01
C ILE A 436 -28.10 -1.99 -11.48
N VAL A 437 -27.50 -0.87 -11.11
CA VAL A 437 -28.22 0.33 -10.66
C VAL A 437 -29.24 0.81 -11.69
N LYS A 438 -28.90 0.79 -12.98
CA LYS A 438 -29.81 1.19 -14.06
C LYS A 438 -30.93 0.15 -14.31
N GLU A 439 -30.60 -1.13 -14.24
CA GLU A 439 -31.56 -2.22 -14.50
C GLU A 439 -32.62 -2.34 -13.38
N GLU A 440 -32.22 -2.22 -12.11
CA GLU A 440 -33.14 -2.26 -10.97
C GLU A 440 -34.13 -1.07 -10.96
N HIS A 441 -33.88 -0.04 -11.75
CA HIS A 441 -34.71 1.15 -11.80
C HIS A 441 -35.70 1.15 -12.99
N HIS A 442 -35.50 0.28 -13.95
CA HIS A 442 -36.41 0.12 -15.10
C HIS A 442 -37.39 -1.06 -14.94
N ALA A 443 -37.32 -1.78 -13.82
CA ALA A 443 -38.22 -2.86 -13.43
C ALA A 443 -39.20 -2.40 -12.34
#